data_719d012092d19f98d794b0bad886407f
#
_entry.id   719d012092d19f98d794b0bad886407f
#
_cell.length_a   1.000
_cell.length_b   1.000
_cell.length_c   1.000
_cell.angle_alpha   90.00
_cell.angle_beta   90.00
_cell.angle_gamma   90.00
#
_symmetry.space_group_name_H-M   'P 1'
#
loop_
_entity.id
_entity.type
_entity.pdbx_description
1 polymer ?
#
loop_
_entity_poly.entity_id
_entity_poly.type
_entity_poly.pdbx_seq_one_letter_code
_entity_poly.pdbx_strand_id
1 'polypeptide(L)'
;MKSIKSTDFLVLFVLLFGSSAAHAVDYVSVSESSAILYDAPSVKAKKLFVVNRYMPFEQVVTLDDWVKVRDRSGGLYWVEKRVLSNKRYVFALLSLVDVRTEPDIGASRLFQARQQIALEFLESTGTGWIKVRHLDGNVGYVRSTEVWGG
;
A
#
# COMPACT_ATOMS: atom_id res chain seq x y z
N MET A 1 62.94 24.99 33.42
CA MET A 1 61.54 24.78 33.84
C MET A 1 60.65 25.54 32.89
N LYS A 2 60.06 24.85 31.91
CA LYS A 2 59.01 25.43 31.07
C LYS A 2 57.84 24.43 31.03
N SER A 3 56.71 24.88 31.55
CA SER A 3 55.43 24.17 31.56
C SER A 3 54.91 24.02 30.13
N ILE A 4 54.66 22.80 29.71
CA ILE A 4 53.97 22.50 28.45
C ILE A 4 52.48 22.40 28.78
N LYS A 5 51.72 23.37 28.30
CA LYS A 5 50.24 23.33 28.35
C LYS A 5 49.76 22.32 27.32
N SER A 6 49.10 21.25 27.78
CA SER A 6 48.39 20.33 26.93
C SER A 6 47.15 21.01 26.40
N THR A 7 47.07 21.12 25.11
CA THR A 7 45.90 21.61 24.39
C THR A 7 44.98 20.40 24.16
N ASP A 8 43.88 20.35 24.91
CA ASP A 8 42.85 19.36 24.70
C ASP A 8 42.17 19.60 23.35
N PHE A 9 42.44 18.70 22.41
CA PHE A 9 41.77 18.67 21.10
C PHE A 9 40.48 17.88 21.25
N LEU A 10 39.40 18.61 21.58
CA LEU A 10 38.04 18.05 21.64
C LEU A 10 37.56 17.75 20.22
N VAL A 11 37.70 16.51 19.77
CA VAL A 11 37.14 16.06 18.50
C VAL A 11 35.65 15.89 18.70
N LEU A 12 34.89 16.89 18.24
CA LEU A 12 33.42 16.83 18.17
C LEU A 12 33.01 15.86 17.04
N PHE A 13 32.72 14.62 17.40
CA PHE A 13 32.19 13.61 16.45
C PHE A 13 30.70 13.90 16.19
N VAL A 14 30.42 14.70 15.16
CA VAL A 14 29.06 14.96 14.70
C VAL A 14 28.56 13.68 14.03
N LEU A 15 27.77 12.90 14.75
CA LEU A 15 26.99 11.79 14.23
C LEU A 15 25.87 12.37 13.33
N LEU A 16 26.12 12.42 12.03
CA LEU A 16 25.08 12.64 11.01
C LEU A 16 24.17 11.41 11.01
N PHE A 17 23.11 11.45 11.83
CA PHE A 17 21.98 10.56 11.67
C PHE A 17 21.27 10.95 10.37
N GLY A 18 21.64 10.28 9.28
CA GLY A 18 20.87 10.31 8.06
C GLY A 18 19.47 9.77 8.34
N SER A 19 18.50 10.67 8.49
CA SER A 19 17.09 10.29 8.53
C SER A 19 16.76 9.67 7.18
N SER A 20 16.76 8.34 7.09
CA SER A 20 16.13 7.62 5.99
C SER A 20 14.65 7.97 6.07
N ALA A 21 14.19 8.89 5.23
CA ALA A 21 12.78 9.11 5.02
C ALA A 21 12.22 7.79 4.48
N ALA A 22 11.55 7.03 5.31
CA ALA A 22 10.73 5.91 4.86
C ALA A 22 9.64 6.52 3.98
N HIS A 23 9.78 6.36 2.66
CA HIS A 23 8.73 6.73 1.75
C HIS A 23 7.55 5.80 2.05
N ALA A 24 6.47 6.39 2.58
CA ALA A 24 5.21 5.67 2.69
C ALA A 24 4.80 5.25 1.27
N VAL A 25 4.45 3.97 1.10
CA VAL A 25 3.97 3.45 -0.17
C VAL A 25 2.57 4.01 -0.38
N ASP A 26 2.38 4.76 -1.47
CA ASP A 26 1.07 5.26 -1.84
C ASP A 26 0.32 4.20 -2.64
N TYR A 27 -0.88 3.87 -2.20
CA TYR A 27 -1.78 2.96 -2.90
C TYR A 27 -2.91 3.71 -3.57
N VAL A 28 -3.25 3.26 -4.77
CA VAL A 28 -4.41 3.71 -5.56
C VAL A 28 -5.26 2.50 -5.91
N SER A 29 -6.49 2.72 -6.30
CA SER A 29 -7.37 1.65 -6.77
C SER A 29 -8.13 2.04 -8.02
N VAL A 30 -8.58 1.06 -8.79
CA VAL A 30 -9.44 1.27 -9.95
C VAL A 30 -10.82 1.76 -9.51
N SER A 31 -11.24 2.93 -9.98
CA SER A 31 -12.54 3.53 -9.67
C SER A 31 -13.63 3.15 -10.66
N GLU A 32 -13.26 2.90 -11.92
CA GLU A 32 -14.17 2.48 -12.97
C GLU A 32 -14.48 0.98 -12.90
N SER A 33 -15.48 0.51 -13.65
CA SER A 33 -15.84 -0.91 -13.71
C SER A 33 -14.67 -1.80 -14.12
N SER A 34 -13.79 -1.29 -14.98
CA SER A 34 -12.54 -1.91 -15.39
C SER A 34 -11.50 -0.86 -15.81
N ALA A 35 -10.23 -1.25 -15.82
CA ALA A 35 -9.12 -0.46 -16.34
C ALA A 35 -8.20 -1.32 -17.21
N ILE A 36 -7.54 -0.70 -18.17
CA ILE A 36 -6.54 -1.36 -19.02
C ILE A 36 -5.16 -0.99 -18.50
N LEU A 37 -4.30 -2.00 -18.38
CA LEU A 37 -2.89 -1.84 -18.08
C LEU A 37 -2.08 -1.91 -19.37
N TYR A 38 -1.17 -0.94 -19.54
CA TYR A 38 -0.37 -0.77 -20.76
C TYR A 38 1.12 -0.92 -20.45
N ASP A 39 1.92 -1.21 -21.47
CA ASP A 39 3.39 -1.27 -21.37
C ASP A 39 4.06 0.12 -21.43
N ALA A 40 3.35 1.15 -21.91
CA ALA A 40 3.82 2.53 -22.00
C ALA A 40 2.68 3.53 -21.74
N PRO A 41 2.99 4.80 -21.39
CA PRO A 41 1.99 5.82 -21.07
C PRO A 41 1.34 6.39 -22.36
N SER A 42 0.58 5.57 -23.06
CA SER A 42 -0.11 5.93 -24.30
C SER A 42 -1.27 4.97 -24.58
N VAL A 43 -2.40 5.48 -25.03
CA VAL A 43 -3.55 4.67 -25.49
C VAL A 43 -3.23 3.84 -26.75
N LYS A 44 -2.15 4.19 -27.45
CA LYS A 44 -1.64 3.44 -28.60
C LYS A 44 -0.65 2.35 -28.22
N ALA A 45 -0.23 2.32 -26.96
CA ALA A 45 0.68 1.33 -26.42
C ALA A 45 0.00 -0.05 -26.36
N LYS A 46 0.81 -1.10 -26.15
CA LYS A 46 0.31 -2.46 -26.05
C LYS A 46 -0.53 -2.61 -24.78
N LYS A 47 -1.75 -3.08 -24.96
CA LYS A 47 -2.65 -3.47 -23.85
C LYS A 47 -2.18 -4.82 -23.32
N LEU A 48 -1.85 -4.85 -22.03
CA LEU A 48 -1.33 -6.04 -21.39
C LEU A 48 -2.42 -6.81 -20.62
N PHE A 49 -3.20 -6.09 -19.82
CA PHE A 49 -4.24 -6.69 -18.97
C PHE A 49 -5.46 -5.77 -18.88
N VAL A 50 -6.59 -6.39 -18.56
CA VAL A 50 -7.79 -5.71 -18.09
C VAL A 50 -8.00 -6.10 -16.63
N VAL A 51 -8.20 -5.12 -15.77
CA VAL A 51 -8.41 -5.31 -14.32
C VAL A 51 -9.75 -4.74 -13.90
N ASN A 52 -10.32 -5.32 -12.86
CA ASN A 52 -11.63 -4.93 -12.37
C ASN A 52 -11.58 -3.76 -11.38
N ARG A 53 -12.77 -3.17 -11.12
CA ARG A 53 -12.96 -2.16 -10.09
C ARG A 53 -12.37 -2.61 -8.74
N TYR A 54 -11.86 -1.66 -8.00
CA TYR A 54 -11.22 -1.80 -6.69
C TYR A 54 -9.86 -2.49 -6.70
N MET A 55 -9.35 -2.92 -7.87
CA MET A 55 -8.01 -3.50 -7.93
C MET A 55 -6.99 -2.51 -7.35
N PRO A 56 -6.30 -2.87 -6.26
CA PRO A 56 -5.29 -2.00 -5.66
C PRO A 56 -3.99 -2.07 -6.43
N PHE A 57 -3.24 -0.97 -6.41
CA PHE A 57 -1.91 -0.87 -6.95
C PHE A 57 -1.05 0.05 -6.07
N GLU A 58 0.23 -0.26 -5.98
CA GLU A 58 1.23 0.69 -5.51
C GLU A 58 1.48 1.73 -6.60
N GLN A 59 1.36 3.01 -6.27
CA GLN A 59 1.69 4.10 -7.19
C GLN A 59 3.21 4.32 -7.20
N VAL A 60 3.83 4.23 -8.37
CA VAL A 60 5.28 4.37 -8.51
C VAL A 60 5.65 5.74 -9.05
N VAL A 61 5.01 6.18 -10.14
CA VAL A 61 5.27 7.46 -10.81
C VAL A 61 3.99 7.99 -11.42
N THR A 62 3.80 9.31 -11.35
CA THR A 62 2.77 10.02 -12.11
C THR A 62 3.42 10.83 -13.22
N LEU A 63 2.92 10.68 -14.44
CA LEU A 63 3.36 11.40 -15.62
C LEU A 63 2.13 11.90 -16.39
N ASP A 64 1.83 13.19 -16.28
CA ASP A 64 0.65 13.83 -16.91
C ASP A 64 -0.65 13.07 -16.55
N ASP A 65 -1.33 12.52 -17.56
CA ASP A 65 -2.57 11.77 -17.40
C ASP A 65 -2.35 10.26 -17.16
N TRP A 66 -1.13 9.85 -16.87
CA TRP A 66 -0.73 8.47 -16.69
C TRP A 66 -0.11 8.24 -15.30
N VAL A 67 -0.34 7.04 -14.79
CA VAL A 67 0.29 6.58 -13.55
C VAL A 67 0.99 5.25 -13.83
N LYS A 68 2.26 5.16 -13.46
CA LYS A 68 2.98 3.90 -13.40
C LYS A 68 2.65 3.23 -12.08
N VAL A 69 2.14 2.03 -12.16
CA VAL A 69 1.69 1.26 -11.01
C VAL A 69 2.44 -0.06 -10.90
N ARG A 70 2.53 -0.58 -9.69
CA ARG A 70 3.07 -1.90 -9.39
C ARG A 70 1.98 -2.77 -8.82
N ASP A 71 1.83 -3.98 -9.35
CA ASP A 71 0.94 -4.98 -8.80
C ASP A 71 1.61 -5.79 -7.67
N ARG A 72 0.84 -6.67 -7.05
CA ARG A 72 1.30 -7.55 -5.98
C ARG A 72 2.47 -8.45 -6.38
N SER A 73 2.55 -8.85 -7.65
CA SER A 73 3.63 -9.71 -8.17
C SER A 73 4.92 -8.96 -8.48
N GLY A 74 4.89 -7.62 -8.35
CA GLY A 74 5.99 -6.73 -8.72
C GLY A 74 5.95 -6.27 -10.18
N GLY A 75 4.94 -6.67 -10.95
CA GLY A 75 4.74 -6.23 -12.33
C GLY A 75 4.49 -4.72 -12.40
N LEU A 76 5.13 -4.06 -13.38
CA LEU A 76 5.03 -2.61 -13.60
C LEU A 76 4.22 -2.34 -14.86
N TYR A 77 3.22 -1.47 -14.73
CA TYR A 77 2.29 -1.13 -15.80
C TYR A 77 1.98 0.36 -15.81
N TRP A 78 1.48 0.84 -16.93
CA TRP A 78 0.91 2.16 -17.05
C TRP A 78 -0.60 2.07 -17.12
N VAL A 79 -1.26 3.00 -16.43
CA VAL A 79 -2.72 3.10 -16.39
C VAL A 79 -3.14 4.56 -16.50
N GLU A 80 -4.26 4.83 -17.14
CA GLU A 80 -4.78 6.20 -17.23
C GLU A 80 -5.18 6.70 -15.83
N LYS A 81 -4.71 7.89 -15.45
CA LYS A 81 -4.98 8.50 -14.15
C LYS A 81 -6.48 8.65 -13.87
N ARG A 82 -7.28 8.95 -14.89
CA ARG A 82 -8.73 9.16 -14.76
C ARG A 82 -9.52 7.95 -14.26
N VAL A 83 -8.99 6.74 -14.42
CA VAL A 83 -9.64 5.49 -13.95
C VAL A 83 -9.19 5.06 -12.58
N LEU A 84 -8.35 5.86 -11.91
CA LEU A 84 -7.83 5.61 -10.58
C LEU A 84 -8.45 6.54 -9.55
N SER A 85 -8.46 6.06 -8.31
CA SER A 85 -8.87 6.80 -7.11
C SER A 85 -7.84 6.60 -6.01
N ASN A 86 -7.68 7.61 -5.16
CA ASN A 86 -6.89 7.51 -3.92
C ASN A 86 -7.62 6.74 -2.81
N LYS A 87 -8.86 6.32 -3.05
CA LYS A 87 -9.58 5.45 -2.14
C LYS A 87 -8.89 4.09 -2.11
N ARG A 88 -8.48 3.67 -0.92
CA ARG A 88 -7.67 2.46 -0.75
C ARG A 88 -8.54 1.23 -0.57
N TYR A 89 -8.14 0.16 -1.23
CA TYR A 89 -8.72 -1.17 -1.06
C TYR A 89 -7.63 -2.19 -0.81
N VAL A 90 -7.96 -3.25 -0.09
CA VAL A 90 -7.11 -4.42 0.08
C VAL A 90 -7.81 -5.65 -0.48
N PHE A 91 -7.03 -6.57 -1.02
CA PHE A 91 -7.51 -7.86 -1.49
C PHE A 91 -7.07 -8.97 -0.56
N ALA A 92 -7.98 -9.90 -0.25
CA ALA A 92 -7.66 -11.11 0.48
C ALA A 92 -6.64 -11.96 -0.31
N LEU A 93 -5.57 -12.37 0.36
CA LEU A 93 -4.47 -13.17 -0.22
C LEU A 93 -4.74 -14.67 -0.13
N LEU A 94 -5.41 -15.08 0.94
CA LEU A 94 -5.74 -16.47 1.21
C LEU A 94 -7.09 -16.81 0.60
N SER A 95 -7.34 -18.10 0.42
CA SER A 95 -8.63 -18.59 -0.08
C SER A 95 -9.82 -18.10 0.76
N LEU A 96 -9.61 -18.00 2.09
CA LEU A 96 -10.53 -17.39 3.06
C LEU A 96 -9.74 -16.59 4.08
N VAL A 97 -10.21 -15.37 4.36
CA VAL A 97 -9.67 -14.47 5.37
C VAL A 97 -10.77 -14.14 6.37
N ASP A 98 -10.49 -14.32 7.65
CA ASP A 98 -11.44 -13.97 8.71
C ASP A 98 -11.44 -12.46 8.94
N VAL A 99 -12.61 -11.87 8.86
CA VAL A 99 -12.86 -10.49 9.31
C VAL A 99 -13.48 -10.56 10.70
N ARG A 100 -12.82 -9.96 11.69
CA ARG A 100 -13.18 -10.05 13.10
C ARG A 100 -13.77 -8.76 13.64
N THR A 101 -14.47 -8.86 14.76
CA THR A 101 -15.11 -7.72 15.43
C THR A 101 -14.09 -6.75 16.04
N GLU A 102 -12.94 -7.27 16.49
CA GLU A 102 -11.86 -6.54 17.14
C GLU A 102 -10.50 -6.94 16.54
N PRO A 103 -9.46 -6.11 16.66
CA PRO A 103 -8.10 -6.43 16.19
C PRO A 103 -7.39 -7.42 17.12
N ASP A 104 -8.01 -8.57 17.32
CA ASP A 104 -7.55 -9.64 18.20
C ASP A 104 -7.89 -11.02 17.62
N ILE A 105 -6.95 -11.97 17.72
CA ILE A 105 -7.12 -13.33 17.20
C ILE A 105 -8.24 -14.12 17.91
N GLY A 106 -8.51 -13.79 19.16
CA GLY A 106 -9.59 -14.38 19.95
C GLY A 106 -10.96 -13.73 19.74
N ALA A 107 -11.03 -12.60 19.02
CA ALA A 107 -12.28 -11.92 18.76
C ALA A 107 -13.20 -12.75 17.86
N SER A 108 -14.50 -12.52 17.96
CA SER A 108 -15.50 -13.18 17.14
C SER A 108 -15.31 -12.85 15.65
N ARG A 109 -15.48 -13.86 14.82
CA ARG A 109 -15.52 -13.68 13.37
C ARG A 109 -16.85 -13.06 12.95
N LEU A 110 -16.78 -11.96 12.23
CA LEU A 110 -17.93 -11.28 11.67
C LEU A 110 -18.38 -11.96 10.36
N PHE A 111 -17.41 -12.15 9.44
CA PHE A 111 -17.60 -12.84 8.17
C PHE A 111 -16.26 -13.34 7.64
N GLN A 112 -16.28 -14.03 6.51
CA GLN A 112 -15.07 -14.44 5.80
C GLN A 112 -15.05 -13.81 4.41
N ALA A 113 -13.92 -13.23 4.05
CA ALA A 113 -13.64 -12.75 2.71
C ALA A 113 -12.91 -13.84 1.91
N ARG A 114 -13.42 -14.15 0.71
CA ARG A 114 -12.76 -15.05 -0.23
C ARG A 114 -11.58 -14.33 -0.89
N GLN A 115 -10.65 -15.11 -1.42
CA GLN A 115 -9.52 -14.62 -2.18
C GLN A 115 -9.99 -13.62 -3.27
N GLN A 116 -9.24 -12.53 -3.43
CA GLN A 116 -9.52 -11.44 -4.37
C GLN A 116 -10.79 -10.62 -4.09
N ILE A 117 -11.48 -10.86 -2.99
CA ILE A 117 -12.55 -9.94 -2.57
C ILE A 117 -11.91 -8.63 -2.11
N ALA A 118 -12.43 -7.52 -2.64
CA ALA A 118 -12.00 -6.19 -2.27
C ALA A 118 -12.66 -5.75 -0.96
N LEU A 119 -11.85 -5.29 -0.03
CA LEU A 119 -12.27 -4.65 1.22
C LEU A 119 -11.73 -3.22 1.21
N GLU A 120 -12.57 -2.25 1.52
CA GLU A 120 -12.12 -0.87 1.67
C GLU A 120 -11.18 -0.77 2.88
N PHE A 121 -9.99 -0.21 2.67
CA PHE A 121 -9.04 0.09 3.74
C PHE A 121 -9.50 1.34 4.49
N LEU A 122 -9.71 1.25 5.79
CA LEU A 122 -10.07 2.40 6.62
C LEU A 122 -8.85 2.93 7.38
N GLU A 123 -8.17 2.08 8.13
CA GLU A 123 -6.99 2.47 8.89
C GLU A 123 -6.11 1.25 9.24
N SER A 124 -4.83 1.49 9.49
CA SER A 124 -3.92 0.52 10.11
C SER A 124 -3.91 0.75 11.62
N THR A 125 -4.04 -0.31 12.40
CA THR A 125 -3.97 -0.22 13.87
C THR A 125 -2.54 -0.05 14.40
N GLY A 126 -1.52 -0.27 13.55
CA GLY A 126 -0.12 -0.29 13.96
C GLY A 126 0.30 -1.56 14.71
N THR A 127 -0.62 -2.51 14.92
CA THR A 127 -0.39 -3.77 15.67
C THR A 127 -0.55 -5.02 14.80
N GLY A 128 -0.45 -4.86 13.47
CA GLY A 128 -0.58 -5.95 12.51
C GLY A 128 -2.02 -6.24 12.07
N TRP A 129 -2.95 -5.32 12.36
CA TRP A 129 -4.33 -5.39 11.93
C TRP A 129 -4.71 -4.19 11.08
N ILE A 130 -5.65 -4.38 10.18
CA ILE A 130 -6.25 -3.35 9.32
C ILE A 130 -7.74 -3.33 9.56
N LYS A 131 -8.29 -2.15 9.84
CA LYS A 131 -9.72 -1.93 9.84
C LYS A 131 -10.22 -1.80 8.42
N VAL A 132 -11.20 -2.59 8.07
CA VAL A 132 -11.74 -2.68 6.71
C VAL A 132 -13.24 -2.55 6.71
N ARG A 133 -13.79 -2.17 5.54
CA ARG A 133 -15.22 -2.17 5.28
C ARG A 133 -15.51 -3.05 4.06
N HIS A 134 -16.40 -4.01 4.22
CA HIS A 134 -16.96 -4.75 3.10
C HIS A 134 -17.93 -3.88 2.29
N LEU A 135 -18.16 -4.23 1.02
CA LEU A 135 -19.03 -3.45 0.13
C LEU A 135 -20.50 -3.38 0.60
N ASP A 136 -20.95 -4.31 1.42
CA ASP A 136 -22.27 -4.31 2.07
C ASP A 136 -22.35 -3.37 3.31
N GLY A 137 -21.25 -2.72 3.69
CA GLY A 137 -21.17 -1.80 4.80
C GLY A 137 -20.64 -2.38 6.12
N ASN A 138 -20.48 -3.71 6.22
CA ASN A 138 -19.93 -4.33 7.43
C ASN A 138 -18.48 -3.92 7.66
N VAL A 139 -18.16 -3.50 8.89
CA VAL A 139 -16.84 -3.04 9.31
C VAL A 139 -16.23 -4.04 10.29
N GLY A 140 -14.97 -4.38 10.10
CA GLY A 140 -14.24 -5.27 10.99
C GLY A 140 -12.73 -5.17 10.77
N TYR A 141 -12.01 -6.16 11.27
CA TYR A 141 -10.55 -6.18 11.29
C TYR A 141 -10.00 -7.44 10.62
N VAL A 142 -8.97 -7.26 9.79
CA VAL A 142 -8.20 -8.33 9.15
C VAL A 142 -6.73 -8.23 9.54
N ARG A 143 -6.01 -9.35 9.49
CA ARG A 143 -4.56 -9.32 9.66
C ARG A 143 -3.91 -8.70 8.42
N SER A 144 -2.97 -7.79 8.63
CA SER A 144 -2.24 -7.12 7.54
C SER A 144 -1.47 -8.09 6.66
N THR A 145 -1.04 -9.24 7.20
CA THR A 145 -0.33 -10.30 6.47
C THR A 145 -1.23 -11.15 5.57
N GLU A 146 -2.55 -11.04 5.71
CA GLU A 146 -3.54 -11.83 4.96
C GLU A 146 -4.18 -11.07 3.80
N VAL A 147 -3.80 -9.79 3.64
CA VAL A 147 -4.31 -8.90 2.59
C VAL A 147 -3.18 -8.13 1.91
N TRP A 148 -3.46 -7.58 0.73
CA TRP A 148 -2.54 -6.73 -0.02
C TRP A 148 -3.25 -5.48 -0.54
N GLY A 149 -2.54 -4.32 -0.56
CA GLY A 149 -3.04 -3.04 -1.09
C GLY A 149 -3.19 -1.94 -0.05
N GLY A 150 -2.78 -2.20 1.19
CA GLY A 150 -2.94 -1.30 2.33
C GLY A 150 -1.68 -0.97 3.10
#